data_35ff6be0a6a744875c871c302e3f3af2
#
_entry.id   35ff6be0a6a744875c871c302e3f3af2
#
_cell.length_a   1.000
_cell.length_b   1.000
_cell.length_c   1.000
_cell.angle_alpha   90.00
_cell.angle_beta   90.00
_cell.angle_gamma   90.00
#
_symmetry.space_group_name_H-M   'P 1'
#
loop_
_entity.id
_entity.type
_entity.pdbx_description
1 polymer ?
#
loop_
_entity_poly.entity_id
_entity_poly.type
_entity_poly.pdbx_seq_one_letter_code
_entity_poly.pdbx_strand_id
1 'polypeptide(L)'
;MLSSNPVDFIKMPPTSKPRQRRLNKGEYERLEQASHLTLNPHIWPIVVFAIETGMRRSEILGLTWDNISLERQLAYLPLTKNGTSREVPLSTKAVQVLSNQRSRQDTPTPFPVNANAFRLAWDRLRKRADLCDLRFHDLRHEAISRFFELGLSIPEVALISGHKDAKMLFRYTHLKAGNITAKLG
;
A
#
# COMPACT_ATOMS: atom_id res chain seq x y z
N MET A 1 33.38 27.25 -23.20
CA MET A 1 31.99 26.73 -23.20
C MET A 1 32.04 25.27 -23.62
N LEU A 2 31.49 24.35 -22.85
CA LEU A 2 31.39 22.93 -23.26
C LEU A 2 30.43 22.85 -24.43
N SER A 3 30.84 22.28 -25.54
CA SER A 3 30.03 22.16 -26.77
C SER A 3 28.97 21.07 -26.74
N SER A 4 28.94 20.23 -25.70
CA SER A 4 27.93 19.18 -25.48
C SER A 4 27.82 18.85 -23.99
N ASN A 5 26.65 18.38 -23.56
CA ASN A 5 26.45 17.91 -22.20
C ASN A 5 27.19 16.56 -22.01
N PRO A 6 28.14 16.43 -21.06
CA PRO A 6 28.91 15.20 -20.88
C PRO A 6 28.03 14.01 -20.46
N VAL A 7 26.78 14.25 -19.99
CA VAL A 7 25.83 13.21 -19.61
C VAL A 7 25.20 12.49 -20.81
N ASP A 8 25.22 13.13 -22.01
CA ASP A 8 24.61 12.55 -23.22
C ASP A 8 25.32 11.27 -23.71
N PHE A 9 26.59 11.08 -23.29
CA PHE A 9 27.38 9.90 -23.62
C PHE A 9 27.25 8.77 -22.61
N ILE A 10 26.50 8.95 -21.51
CA ILE A 10 26.31 7.92 -20.48
C ILE A 10 25.17 7.00 -20.91
N LYS A 11 25.47 5.75 -21.26
CA LYS A 11 24.46 4.74 -21.50
C LYS A 11 23.69 4.49 -20.19
N MET A 12 22.39 4.78 -20.21
CA MET A 12 21.50 4.42 -19.10
C MET A 12 21.55 2.90 -18.85
N PRO A 13 21.68 2.45 -17.60
CA PRO A 13 21.60 1.02 -17.31
C PRO A 13 20.22 0.49 -17.73
N PRO A 14 20.15 -0.79 -18.17
CA PRO A 14 18.87 -1.37 -18.55
C PRO A 14 17.89 -1.29 -17.40
N THR A 15 16.64 -0.89 -17.71
CA THR A 15 15.56 -0.80 -16.72
C THR A 15 15.35 -2.19 -16.10
N SER A 16 15.53 -2.29 -14.79
CA SER A 16 15.26 -3.54 -14.07
C SER A 16 13.79 -3.92 -14.22
N LYS A 17 13.51 -5.22 -14.35
CA LYS A 17 12.12 -5.72 -14.37
C LYS A 17 11.39 -5.24 -13.12
N PRO A 18 10.18 -4.70 -13.25
CA PRO A 18 9.40 -4.25 -12.10
C PRO A 18 9.15 -5.41 -11.13
N ARG A 19 9.34 -5.16 -9.84
CA ARG A 19 9.08 -6.15 -8.80
C ARG A 19 7.58 -6.45 -8.73
N GLN A 20 7.23 -7.75 -8.64
CA GLN A 20 5.84 -8.24 -8.58
C GLN A 20 5.61 -9.13 -7.33
N ARG A 21 6.39 -8.92 -6.27
CA ARG A 21 6.29 -9.69 -5.03
C ARG A 21 4.95 -9.43 -4.35
N ARG A 22 4.21 -10.50 -4.07
CA ARG A 22 2.98 -10.55 -3.28
C ARG A 22 3.21 -11.39 -2.02
N LEU A 23 2.25 -11.39 -1.10
CA LEU A 23 2.27 -12.32 0.03
C LEU A 23 1.97 -13.74 -0.48
N ASN A 24 2.85 -14.68 -0.16
CA ASN A 24 2.60 -16.10 -0.38
C ASN A 24 1.67 -16.64 0.71
N LYS A 25 1.13 -17.84 0.46
CA LYS A 25 0.30 -18.54 1.45
C LYS A 25 1.05 -18.70 2.77
N GLY A 26 0.41 -18.30 3.88
CA GLY A 26 0.97 -18.38 5.23
C GLY A 26 1.88 -17.22 5.64
N GLU A 27 2.23 -16.29 4.74
CA GLU A 27 3.09 -15.16 5.09
C GLU A 27 2.37 -14.07 5.87
N TYR A 28 1.08 -13.87 5.60
CA TYR A 28 0.25 -12.97 6.39
C TYR A 28 0.17 -13.43 7.84
N GLU A 29 -0.11 -14.69 8.06
CA GLU A 29 -0.21 -15.32 9.37
C GLU A 29 1.12 -15.27 10.13
N ARG A 30 2.25 -15.48 9.45
CA ARG A 30 3.59 -15.33 10.05
C ARG A 30 3.87 -13.90 10.49
N LEU A 31 3.49 -12.90 9.68
CA LEU A 31 3.59 -11.48 10.05
C LEU A 31 2.73 -11.17 11.27
N GLU A 32 1.50 -11.66 11.30
CA GLU A 32 0.58 -11.48 12.42
C GLU A 32 1.15 -12.06 13.70
N GLN A 33 1.55 -13.32 13.68
CA GLN A 33 2.17 -13.98 14.84
C GLN A 33 3.43 -13.24 15.31
N ALA A 34 4.32 -12.85 14.40
CA ALA A 34 5.51 -12.09 14.72
C ALA A 34 5.20 -10.71 15.31
N SER A 35 4.04 -10.14 14.99
CA SER A 35 3.61 -8.83 15.49
C SER A 35 3.27 -8.84 16.97
N HIS A 36 2.82 -9.95 17.52
CA HIS A 36 2.52 -10.10 18.97
C HIS A 36 3.76 -9.92 19.85
N LEU A 37 4.94 -10.15 19.29
CA LEU A 37 6.22 -9.96 19.98
C LEU A 37 6.82 -8.57 19.73
N THR A 38 6.08 -7.64 19.18
CA THR A 38 6.57 -6.31 18.80
C THR A 38 6.21 -5.28 19.86
N LEU A 39 7.20 -4.51 20.32
CA LEU A 39 7.00 -3.42 21.28
C LEU A 39 6.23 -2.22 20.70
N ASN A 40 6.21 -2.07 19.37
CA ASN A 40 5.49 -0.98 18.71
C ASN A 40 4.06 -1.41 18.40
N PRO A 41 3.04 -0.88 19.11
CA PRO A 41 1.65 -1.31 18.96
C PRO A 41 1.03 -0.88 17.62
N HIS A 42 1.67 0.03 16.87
CA HIS A 42 1.14 0.54 15.61
C HIS A 42 1.61 -0.24 14.39
N ILE A 43 2.67 -1.08 14.50
CA ILE A 43 3.25 -1.70 13.31
C ILE A 43 2.26 -2.65 12.63
N TRP A 44 1.57 -3.50 13.41
CA TRP A 44 0.59 -4.43 12.84
C TRP A 44 -0.65 -3.73 12.28
N PRO A 45 -1.29 -2.79 13.00
CA PRO A 45 -2.35 -1.96 12.43
C PRO A 45 -1.96 -1.29 11.10
N ILE A 46 -0.74 -0.75 10.98
CA ILE A 46 -0.26 -0.14 9.73
C ILE A 46 -0.12 -1.20 8.61
N VAL A 47 0.36 -2.39 8.92
CA VAL A 47 0.49 -3.50 7.93
C VAL A 47 -0.88 -3.90 7.41
N VAL A 48 -1.84 -4.14 8.30
CA VAL A 48 -3.22 -4.48 7.91
C VAL A 48 -3.84 -3.35 7.08
N PHE A 49 -3.72 -2.12 7.54
CA PHE A 49 -4.26 -0.95 6.86
C PHE A 49 -3.65 -0.75 5.46
N ALA A 50 -2.35 -1.02 5.30
CA ALA A 50 -1.68 -0.97 4.00
C ALA A 50 -2.23 -2.01 3.00
N ILE A 51 -2.50 -3.23 3.47
CA ILE A 51 -3.08 -4.31 2.65
C ILE A 51 -4.53 -4.01 2.28
N GLU A 52 -5.29 -3.38 3.18
CA GLU A 52 -6.71 -3.06 2.94
C GLU A 52 -6.93 -1.86 2.03
N THR A 53 -6.00 -0.89 2.03
CA THR A 53 -6.18 0.38 1.31
C THR A 53 -5.27 0.55 0.09
N GLY A 54 -4.18 -0.21 0.01
CA GLY A 54 -3.15 -0.03 -1.01
C GLY A 54 -2.46 1.34 -0.96
N MET A 55 -2.59 2.11 0.13
CA MET A 55 -1.96 3.42 0.29
C MET A 55 -0.44 3.31 0.36
N ARG A 56 0.24 4.40 -0.03
CA ARG A 56 1.70 4.50 0.14
C ARG A 56 2.05 4.69 1.61
N ARG A 57 3.22 4.22 2.03
CA ARG A 57 3.70 4.39 3.42
C ARG A 57 3.60 5.82 3.91
N SER A 58 4.05 6.79 3.11
CA SER A 58 4.00 8.20 3.50
C SER A 58 2.57 8.73 3.64
N GLU A 59 1.63 8.22 2.85
CA GLU A 59 0.22 8.56 2.93
C GLU A 59 -0.39 8.02 4.23
N ILE A 60 -0.08 6.77 4.59
CA ILE A 60 -0.57 6.14 5.84
C ILE A 60 -0.02 6.88 7.07
N LEU A 61 1.30 7.15 7.10
CA LEU A 61 1.94 7.82 8.23
C LEU A 61 1.58 9.32 8.33
N GLY A 62 1.11 9.92 7.25
CA GLY A 62 0.66 11.31 7.19
C GLY A 62 -0.85 11.49 7.38
N LEU A 63 -1.62 10.42 7.64
CA LEU A 63 -3.05 10.53 7.90
C LEU A 63 -3.30 11.30 9.20
N THR A 64 -4.32 12.17 9.17
CA THR A 64 -4.89 12.85 10.34
C THR A 64 -6.35 12.44 10.51
N TRP A 65 -6.88 12.53 11.72
CA TRP A 65 -8.28 12.23 11.97
C TRP A 65 -9.25 13.16 11.24
N ASP A 66 -8.85 14.40 10.98
CA ASP A 66 -9.65 15.39 10.22
C ASP A 66 -9.88 14.94 8.77
N ASN A 67 -9.01 14.09 8.25
CA ASN A 67 -9.10 13.56 6.90
C ASN A 67 -9.74 12.16 6.83
N ILE A 68 -10.40 11.71 7.92
CA ILE A 68 -11.02 10.38 7.98
C ILE A 68 -12.48 10.51 8.40
N SER A 69 -13.36 9.98 7.57
CA SER A 69 -14.77 9.75 7.92
C SER A 69 -15.02 8.26 8.10
N LEU A 70 -15.12 7.82 9.35
CA LEU A 70 -15.44 6.42 9.67
C LEU A 70 -16.86 6.06 9.24
N GLU A 71 -17.81 7.01 9.38
CA GLU A 71 -19.20 6.84 8.96
C GLU A 71 -19.32 6.63 7.45
N ARG A 72 -18.65 7.49 6.67
CA ARG A 72 -18.63 7.39 5.20
C ARG A 72 -17.66 6.33 4.68
N GLN A 73 -16.84 5.75 5.55
CA GLN A 73 -15.77 4.81 5.19
C GLN A 73 -14.80 5.38 4.15
N LEU A 74 -14.39 6.63 4.34
CA LEU A 74 -13.50 7.34 3.43
C LEU A 74 -12.30 7.94 4.18
N ALA A 75 -11.12 7.90 3.53
CA ALA A 75 -9.95 8.66 3.92
C ALA A 75 -9.59 9.64 2.79
N TYR A 76 -9.57 10.92 3.10
CA TYR A 76 -9.16 11.96 2.17
C TYR A 76 -7.63 12.14 2.23
N LEU A 77 -6.99 12.09 1.08
CA LEU A 77 -5.59 12.40 0.93
C LEU A 77 -5.47 13.75 0.21
N PRO A 78 -5.05 14.79 0.93
CA PRO A 78 -4.79 16.10 0.32
C PRO A 78 -3.64 15.99 -0.68
N LEU A 79 -3.38 17.09 -1.41
CA LEU A 79 -2.36 17.14 -2.45
C LEU A 79 -1.06 16.41 -2.04
N THR A 80 -0.81 15.29 -2.69
CA THR A 80 0.43 14.55 -2.51
C THR A 80 1.54 15.17 -3.36
N LYS A 81 2.78 14.85 -3.10
CA LYS A 81 3.98 15.28 -3.88
C LYS A 81 3.81 15.13 -5.40
N ASN A 82 2.85 14.32 -5.83
CA ASN A 82 2.50 14.07 -7.25
C ASN A 82 1.31 14.88 -7.75
N GLY A 83 0.79 15.83 -6.98
CA GLY A 83 -0.15 16.87 -7.45
C GLY A 83 -1.61 16.47 -7.62
N THR A 84 -2.12 15.42 -6.97
CA THR A 84 -3.55 15.09 -6.97
C THR A 84 -4.03 14.69 -5.59
N SER A 85 -5.11 15.33 -5.13
CA SER A 85 -5.88 14.84 -3.98
C SER A 85 -6.74 13.64 -4.42
N ARG A 86 -7.10 12.77 -3.48
CA ARG A 86 -8.06 11.69 -3.72
C ARG A 86 -8.72 11.21 -2.44
N GLU A 87 -9.89 10.63 -2.59
CA GLU A 87 -10.55 9.86 -1.56
C GLU A 87 -10.20 8.38 -1.73
N VAL A 88 -9.91 7.71 -0.62
CA VAL A 88 -9.64 6.27 -0.56
C VAL A 88 -10.76 5.62 0.21
N PRO A 89 -11.57 4.74 -0.42
CA PRO A 89 -12.58 3.98 0.29
C PRO A 89 -11.93 2.99 1.26
N LEU A 90 -12.54 2.85 2.43
CA LEU A 90 -12.07 2.01 3.51
C LEU A 90 -12.91 0.74 3.59
N SER A 91 -12.28 -0.42 3.54
CA SER A 91 -12.95 -1.68 3.85
C SER A 91 -13.41 -1.71 5.31
N THR A 92 -14.36 -2.57 5.64
CA THR A 92 -14.79 -2.80 7.04
C THR A 92 -13.61 -3.08 7.96
N LYS A 93 -12.61 -3.84 7.47
CA LYS A 93 -11.40 -4.15 8.24
C LYS A 93 -10.50 -2.94 8.43
N ALA A 94 -10.39 -2.05 7.43
CA ALA A 94 -9.66 -0.79 7.57
C ALA A 94 -10.34 0.15 8.57
N VAL A 95 -11.68 0.25 8.55
CA VAL A 95 -12.47 1.00 9.52
C VAL A 95 -12.25 0.45 10.93
N GLN A 96 -12.29 -0.87 11.11
CA GLN A 96 -12.05 -1.51 12.41
C GLN A 96 -10.64 -1.19 12.95
N VAL A 97 -9.62 -1.23 12.09
CA VAL A 97 -8.25 -0.83 12.47
C VAL A 97 -8.22 0.60 12.97
N LEU A 98 -8.83 1.54 12.25
CA LEU A 98 -8.88 2.95 12.65
C LEU A 98 -9.66 3.16 13.95
N SER A 99 -10.82 2.54 14.10
CA SER A 99 -11.63 2.61 15.32
C SER A 99 -10.85 2.14 16.54
N ASN A 100 -10.11 1.04 16.41
CA ASN A 100 -9.24 0.52 17.46
C ASN A 100 -8.05 1.46 17.78
N GLN A 101 -7.55 2.22 16.80
CA GLN A 101 -6.52 3.24 17.06
C GLN A 101 -7.11 4.44 17.79
N ARG A 102 -8.31 4.90 17.42
CA ARG A 102 -8.97 6.05 18.04
C ARG A 102 -9.32 5.80 19.51
N SER A 103 -9.74 4.58 19.86
CA SER A 103 -10.07 4.22 21.25
C SER A 103 -8.85 4.11 22.17
N ARG A 104 -7.64 3.95 21.61
CA ARG A 104 -6.42 3.74 22.40
C ARG A 104 -5.70 5.02 22.82
N GLN A 105 -5.87 6.09 22.07
CA GLN A 105 -5.10 7.32 22.31
C GLN A 105 -5.74 8.56 21.68
N ASP A 106 -5.61 9.66 22.37
CA ASP A 106 -6.01 10.98 21.91
C ASP A 106 -4.81 11.65 21.20
N THR A 107 -4.64 11.30 19.94
CA THR A 107 -3.58 11.86 19.08
C THR A 107 -4.17 12.39 17.79
N PRO A 108 -3.60 13.43 17.15
CA PRO A 108 -4.12 14.00 15.91
C PRO A 108 -4.01 13.02 14.71
N THR A 109 -3.24 11.96 14.85
CA THR A 109 -2.99 10.97 13.78
C THR A 109 -3.34 9.58 14.26
N PRO A 110 -3.92 8.70 13.39
CA PRO A 110 -4.20 7.32 13.74
C PRO A 110 -2.95 6.48 13.99
N PHE A 111 -1.83 6.88 13.38
CA PHE A 111 -0.56 6.15 13.48
C PHE A 111 0.58 7.11 13.87
N PRO A 112 0.74 7.45 15.17
CA PRO A 112 1.73 8.41 15.62
C PRO A 112 3.16 7.83 15.62
N VAL A 113 3.63 7.44 14.44
CA VAL A 113 4.95 6.83 14.20
C VAL A 113 5.67 7.58 13.10
N ASN A 114 6.89 8.05 13.38
CA ASN A 114 7.70 8.67 12.35
C ASN A 114 8.27 7.64 11.36
N ALA A 115 8.66 8.10 10.17
CA ALA A 115 9.09 7.25 9.07
C ALA A 115 10.31 6.36 9.41
N ASN A 116 11.24 6.84 10.25
CA ASN A 116 12.42 6.05 10.64
C ASN A 116 12.07 4.99 11.68
N ALA A 117 11.30 5.34 12.71
CA ALA A 117 10.81 4.38 13.71
C ALA A 117 9.99 3.28 13.05
N PHE A 118 9.11 3.65 12.09
CA PHE A 118 8.36 2.68 11.29
C PHE A 118 9.30 1.75 10.51
N ARG A 119 10.29 2.31 9.80
CA ARG A 119 11.26 1.52 9.01
C ARG A 119 11.96 0.47 9.88
N LEU A 120 12.44 0.86 11.07
CA LEU A 120 13.10 -0.05 12.00
C LEU A 120 12.14 -1.11 12.56
N ALA A 121 10.91 -0.73 12.90
CA ALA A 121 9.90 -1.67 13.39
C ALA A 121 9.50 -2.68 12.30
N TRP A 122 9.30 -2.24 11.06
CA TRP A 122 9.04 -3.10 9.92
C TRP A 122 10.18 -4.08 9.65
N ASP A 123 11.43 -3.60 9.67
CA ASP A 123 12.59 -4.46 9.44
C ASP A 123 12.71 -5.58 10.50
N ARG A 124 12.46 -5.24 11.76
CA ARG A 124 12.41 -6.23 12.85
C ARG A 124 11.27 -7.22 12.69
N LEU A 125 10.06 -6.73 12.32
CA LEU A 125 8.87 -7.56 12.12
C LEU A 125 9.09 -8.59 11.02
N ARG A 126 9.50 -8.14 9.81
CA ARG A 126 9.72 -9.04 8.67
C ARG A 126 10.83 -10.07 8.91
N LYS A 127 11.91 -9.69 9.62
CA LYS A 127 12.97 -10.62 10.01
C LYS A 127 12.48 -11.67 10.99
N ARG A 128 11.67 -11.28 11.99
CA ARG A 128 11.07 -12.20 12.95
C ARG A 128 10.08 -13.17 12.29
N ALA A 129 9.38 -12.71 11.25
CA ALA A 129 8.49 -13.54 10.45
C ALA A 129 9.21 -14.41 9.42
N ASP A 130 10.55 -14.35 9.34
CA ASP A 130 11.39 -15.00 8.33
C ASP A 130 10.97 -14.60 6.89
N LEU A 131 10.81 -13.29 6.67
CA LEU A 131 10.41 -12.67 5.40
C LEU A 131 11.41 -11.58 4.97
N CYS A 132 12.70 -11.91 4.98
CA CYS A 132 13.78 -10.94 4.75
C CYS A 132 13.73 -10.27 3.37
N ASP A 133 13.14 -10.90 2.37
CA ASP A 133 12.96 -10.34 1.03
C ASP A 133 11.73 -9.43 0.91
N LEU A 134 10.76 -9.51 1.85
CA LEU A 134 9.52 -8.73 1.79
C LEU A 134 9.79 -7.26 2.09
N ARG A 135 9.38 -6.37 1.19
CA ARG A 135 9.40 -4.92 1.37
C ARG A 135 8.02 -4.43 1.75
N PHE A 136 7.94 -3.35 2.53
CA PHE A 136 6.64 -2.76 2.88
C PHE A 136 5.82 -2.37 1.64
N HIS A 137 6.48 -1.92 0.57
CA HIS A 137 5.80 -1.57 -0.67
C HIS A 137 5.17 -2.78 -1.39
N ASP A 138 5.64 -3.99 -1.11
CA ASP A 138 5.05 -5.20 -1.68
C ASP A 138 3.63 -5.44 -1.14
N LEU A 139 3.30 -4.91 0.06
CA LEU A 139 1.93 -4.93 0.60
C LEU A 139 0.94 -4.12 -0.25
N ARG A 140 1.42 -3.07 -0.91
CA ARG A 140 0.61 -2.33 -1.88
C ARG A 140 0.40 -3.13 -3.17
N HIS A 141 1.40 -3.91 -3.61
CA HIS A 141 1.21 -4.85 -4.72
C HIS A 141 0.16 -5.91 -4.36
N GLU A 142 0.20 -6.42 -3.14
CA GLU A 142 -0.81 -7.33 -2.61
C GLU A 142 -2.20 -6.72 -2.64
N ALA A 143 -2.38 -5.51 -2.08
CA ALA A 143 -3.66 -4.80 -2.06
C ALA A 143 -4.25 -4.61 -3.47
N ILE A 144 -3.44 -4.11 -4.40
CA ILE A 144 -3.88 -3.85 -5.78
C ILE A 144 -4.30 -5.15 -6.48
N SER A 145 -3.54 -6.23 -6.31
CA SER A 145 -3.91 -7.53 -6.87
C SER A 145 -5.23 -8.03 -6.29
N ARG A 146 -5.44 -7.89 -4.98
CA ARG A 146 -6.70 -8.24 -4.31
C ARG A 146 -7.88 -7.42 -4.82
N PHE A 147 -7.70 -6.13 -5.10
CA PHE A 147 -8.77 -5.31 -5.68
C PHE A 147 -9.23 -5.86 -7.03
N PHE A 148 -8.32 -6.27 -7.90
CA PHE A 148 -8.68 -6.93 -9.16
C PHE A 148 -9.31 -8.32 -8.97
N GLU A 149 -8.86 -9.08 -7.97
CA GLU A 149 -9.45 -10.37 -7.59
C GLU A 149 -10.88 -10.22 -7.07
N LEU A 150 -11.19 -9.07 -6.43
CA LEU A 150 -12.54 -8.67 -6.00
C LEU A 150 -13.40 -8.16 -7.18
N GLY A 151 -12.84 -8.06 -8.39
CA GLY A 151 -13.57 -7.66 -9.59
C GLY A 151 -13.61 -6.16 -9.86
N LEU A 152 -12.83 -5.35 -9.11
CA LEU A 152 -12.74 -3.91 -9.39
C LEU A 152 -12.11 -3.66 -10.77
N SER A 153 -12.65 -2.68 -11.47
CA SER A 153 -12.14 -2.23 -12.76
C SER A 153 -10.84 -1.41 -12.64
N ILE A 154 -10.12 -1.26 -13.75
CA ILE A 154 -8.90 -0.44 -13.78
C ILE A 154 -9.15 1.01 -13.31
N PRO A 155 -10.22 1.73 -13.73
CA PRO A 155 -10.52 3.06 -13.23
C PRO A 155 -10.73 3.10 -11.71
N GLU A 156 -11.46 2.13 -11.14
CA GLU A 156 -11.71 2.05 -9.69
C GLU A 156 -10.41 1.83 -8.93
N VAL A 157 -9.58 0.88 -9.37
CA VAL A 157 -8.27 0.63 -8.75
C VAL A 157 -7.33 1.82 -8.92
N ALA A 158 -7.38 2.52 -10.04
CA ALA A 158 -6.59 3.74 -10.25
C ALA A 158 -6.99 4.85 -9.29
N LEU A 159 -8.30 5.04 -9.06
CA LEU A 159 -8.83 6.00 -8.11
C LEU A 159 -8.35 5.70 -6.68
N ILE A 160 -8.51 4.46 -6.22
CA ILE A 160 -8.09 4.02 -4.88
C ILE A 160 -6.58 4.20 -4.70
N SER A 161 -5.81 3.65 -5.63
CA SER A 161 -4.36 3.57 -5.53
C SER A 161 -3.63 4.86 -5.90
N GLY A 162 -4.28 5.76 -6.66
CA GLY A 162 -3.68 7.00 -7.16
C GLY A 162 -2.62 6.75 -8.24
N HIS A 163 -2.83 5.77 -9.10
CA HIS A 163 -2.04 5.61 -10.32
C HIS A 163 -2.54 6.56 -11.39
N LYS A 164 -1.66 7.43 -11.91
CA LYS A 164 -1.97 8.35 -13.01
C LYS A 164 -1.96 7.65 -14.36
N ASP A 165 -1.10 6.67 -14.54
CA ASP A 165 -1.00 5.85 -15.75
C ASP A 165 -1.63 4.48 -15.52
N ALA A 166 -2.77 4.25 -16.17
CA ALA A 166 -3.49 2.98 -16.12
C ALA A 166 -2.65 1.80 -16.64
N LYS A 167 -1.66 2.05 -17.52
CA LYS A 167 -0.74 1.01 -18.01
C LYS A 167 0.01 0.32 -16.88
N MET A 168 0.29 1.03 -15.79
CA MET A 168 0.94 0.47 -14.61
C MET A 168 0.07 -0.58 -13.90
N LEU A 169 -1.25 -0.56 -14.12
CA LEU A 169 -2.20 -1.47 -13.48
C LEU A 169 -2.43 -2.75 -14.29
N PHE A 170 -2.20 -2.75 -15.60
CA PHE A 170 -2.39 -3.95 -16.44
C PHE A 170 -1.62 -5.18 -15.96
N ARG A 171 -0.48 -4.99 -15.31
CA ARG A 171 0.31 -6.11 -14.75
C ARG A 171 -0.41 -6.89 -13.63
N TYR A 172 -1.47 -6.32 -13.04
CA TYR A 172 -2.23 -6.94 -11.95
C TYR A 172 -3.54 -7.56 -12.41
N THR A 173 -4.00 -7.29 -13.63
CA THR A 173 -5.32 -7.72 -14.08
C THR A 173 -5.41 -9.22 -14.32
N HIS A 174 -4.27 -9.92 -14.52
CA HIS A 174 -4.19 -11.38 -14.75
C HIS A 174 -5.32 -11.94 -15.62
N LEU A 175 -5.73 -11.17 -16.65
CA LEU A 175 -6.83 -11.51 -17.53
C LEU A 175 -6.52 -12.83 -18.25
N LYS A 176 -7.36 -13.83 -17.99
CA LYS A 176 -7.35 -15.11 -18.74
C LYS A 176 -8.54 -15.14 -19.68
N ALA A 177 -8.32 -15.55 -20.91
CA ALA A 177 -9.39 -15.63 -21.92
C ALA A 177 -10.60 -16.44 -21.41
N GLY A 178 -10.36 -17.54 -20.68
CA GLY A 178 -11.43 -18.34 -20.10
C GLY A 178 -12.32 -17.58 -19.10
N ASN A 179 -11.78 -16.59 -18.39
CA ASN A 179 -12.59 -15.76 -17.48
C ASN A 179 -13.46 -14.75 -18.26
N ILE A 180 -13.07 -14.43 -19.48
CA ILE A 180 -13.81 -13.52 -20.36
C ILE A 180 -14.94 -14.27 -21.04
N THR A 181 -14.70 -15.51 -21.47
CA THR A 181 -15.73 -16.35 -22.10
C THR A 181 -16.96 -16.48 -21.21
N ALA A 182 -16.80 -16.70 -19.92
CA ALA A 182 -17.90 -16.78 -18.97
C ALA A 182 -18.72 -15.48 -18.82
N LYS A 183 -18.18 -14.34 -19.26
CA LYS A 183 -18.88 -13.04 -19.26
C LYS A 183 -19.57 -12.72 -20.60
N LEU A 184 -19.26 -13.47 -21.63
CA LEU A 184 -19.83 -13.27 -22.96
C LEU A 184 -21.05 -14.17 -23.24
N GLY A 185 -21.42 -15.04 -22.30
CA GLY A 185 -22.56 -15.94 -22.38
C GLY A 185 -22.07 -17.34 -22.65
#